data_983a3401a035a85673535e039d594296
#
_entry.id   983a3401a035a85673535e039d594296
#
_cell.length_a   1.000
_cell.length_b   1.000
_cell.length_c   1.000
_cell.angle_alpha   90.00
_cell.angle_beta   90.00
_cell.angle_gamma   90.00
#
_symmetry.space_group_name_H-M   'P 1'
#
loop_
_entity.id
_entity.type
_entity.pdbx_description
1 polymer ?
#
loop_
_entity_poly.entity_id
_entity_poly.type
_entity_poly.pdbx_seq_one_letter_code
_entity_poly.pdbx_strand_id
1 'polypeptide(L)'
;GVGVITAGDSGGSIIKFEAPGSEKTVHADAVILALGGGSWARLGSDGVWVNWLKQAGVKVEALKPSNCGFDVTWSPHLRERFDGQPLKSVVLSFGSFHQQGEFIVTKEGVEGSLIYAASAPLRDAIEANGKAVLELDMTPDRSHEWLVERLSKPRGSRSMSSHLEKTVGLKGVKVGLLHEFMPKEEFSKAERLAA
;
A
#
# COMPACT_ATOMS: atom_id res chain seq x y z
N GLY A 1 25.36 -1.38 19.64
CA GLY A 1 26.04 -0.47 20.55
C GLY A 1 25.56 0.96 20.37
N VAL A 2 25.47 1.70 21.44
CA VAL A 2 25.11 3.12 21.42
C VAL A 2 26.39 3.90 21.08
N GLY A 3 26.34 4.73 20.07
CA GLY A 3 27.46 5.62 19.72
C GLY A 3 27.18 7.03 20.21
N VAL A 4 28.16 7.69 20.78
CA VAL A 4 28.12 9.13 21.08
C VAL A 4 29.04 9.82 20.09
N ILE A 5 28.55 10.88 19.46
CA ILE A 5 29.31 11.71 18.53
C ILE A 5 29.53 13.06 19.20
N THR A 6 30.78 13.48 19.33
CA THR A 6 31.16 14.78 19.87
C THR A 6 32.06 15.51 18.88
N ALA A 7 32.06 16.86 18.94
CA ALA A 7 33.03 17.64 18.20
C ALA A 7 34.43 17.42 18.77
N GLY A 8 35.41 17.23 17.92
CA GLY A 8 36.82 17.18 18.30
C GLY A 8 37.44 18.59 18.35
N ASP A 9 38.41 18.79 19.22
CA ASP A 9 39.11 20.07 19.44
C ASP A 9 39.80 20.63 18.18
N SER A 10 40.07 19.79 17.18
CA SER A 10 40.73 20.13 15.93
C SER A 10 39.79 20.27 14.71
N GLY A 11 38.49 20.31 14.93
CA GLY A 11 37.48 20.48 13.87
C GLY A 11 36.95 19.19 13.25
N GLY A 12 37.40 18.02 13.70
CA GLY A 12 36.83 16.71 13.33
C GLY A 12 35.74 16.23 14.28
N SER A 13 35.31 15.00 14.11
CA SER A 13 34.32 14.31 14.97
C SER A 13 34.94 13.14 15.72
N ILE A 14 34.58 12.97 16.97
CA ILE A 14 34.95 11.82 17.79
C ILE A 14 33.70 10.95 17.97
N ILE A 15 33.81 9.69 17.54
CA ILE A 15 32.71 8.72 17.64
C ILE A 15 33.12 7.66 18.67
N LYS A 16 32.30 7.50 19.69
CA LYS A 16 32.45 6.45 20.70
C LYS A 16 31.42 5.36 20.50
N PHE A 17 31.89 4.15 20.35
CA PHE A 17 31.08 2.94 20.25
C PHE A 17 31.17 2.16 21.55
N GLU A 18 30.04 1.88 22.15
CA GLU A 18 29.94 1.04 23.33
C GLU A 18 29.41 -0.33 22.98
N ALA A 19 30.11 -1.37 23.40
CA ALA A 19 29.68 -2.75 23.33
C ALA A 19 29.89 -3.41 24.70
N PRO A 20 29.18 -4.48 25.05
CA PRO A 20 29.36 -5.16 26.33
C PRO A 20 30.87 -5.51 26.56
N GLY A 21 31.47 -4.88 27.58
CA GLY A 21 32.88 -5.09 27.94
C GLY A 21 33.92 -4.40 27.09
N SER A 22 33.53 -3.52 26.14
CA SER A 22 34.49 -2.75 25.32
C SER A 22 33.95 -1.38 24.92
N GLU A 23 34.86 -0.40 24.88
CA GLU A 23 34.65 0.92 24.30
C GLU A 23 35.63 1.11 23.15
N LYS A 24 35.18 1.62 22.01
CA LYS A 24 36.04 1.97 20.88
C LYS A 24 35.79 3.42 20.49
N THR A 25 36.86 4.20 20.45
CA THR A 25 36.84 5.59 19.97
C THR A 25 37.44 5.66 18.55
N VAL A 26 36.73 6.37 17.68
CA VAL A 26 37.16 6.63 16.30
C VAL A 26 37.17 8.14 16.06
N HIS A 27 38.25 8.64 15.49
CA HIS A 27 38.35 10.03 15.01
C HIS A 27 38.06 10.05 13.51
N ALA A 28 37.24 11.00 13.07
CA ALA A 28 36.87 11.13 11.67
C ALA A 28 36.76 12.62 11.27
N ASP A 29 37.17 12.95 10.05
CA ASP A 29 37.02 14.30 9.50
C ASP A 29 35.56 14.63 9.17
N ALA A 30 34.79 13.61 8.81
CA ALA A 30 33.36 13.72 8.55
C ALA A 30 32.63 12.42 8.95
N VAL A 31 31.35 12.56 9.33
CA VAL A 31 30.48 11.43 9.72
C VAL A 31 29.22 11.45 8.88
N ILE A 32 28.92 10.31 8.25
CA ILE A 32 27.66 10.10 7.53
C ILE A 32 26.76 9.23 8.40
N LEU A 33 25.61 9.80 8.81
CA LEU A 33 24.60 9.09 9.60
C LEU A 33 23.67 8.32 8.67
N ALA A 34 23.90 7.02 8.50
CA ALA A 34 23.07 6.11 7.71
C ALA A 34 22.27 5.18 8.66
N LEU A 35 21.39 5.77 9.47
CA LEU A 35 20.78 5.15 10.64
C LEU A 35 19.52 4.29 10.32
N GLY A 36 19.20 4.13 9.03
CA GLY A 36 18.03 3.37 8.60
C GLY A 36 16.68 4.12 8.82
N GLY A 37 15.60 3.40 8.69
CA GLY A 37 14.24 3.92 8.91
C GLY A 37 13.68 3.58 10.29
N GLY A 38 12.35 3.54 10.39
CA GLY A 38 11.62 3.21 11.62
C GLY A 38 10.52 2.17 11.41
N SER A 39 10.57 1.38 10.32
CA SER A 39 9.47 0.51 9.91
C SER A 39 9.63 -0.95 10.32
N TRP A 40 10.81 -1.37 10.83
CA TRP A 40 11.07 -2.77 11.15
C TRP A 40 12.04 -2.93 12.33
N ALA A 41 11.55 -2.62 13.52
CA ALA A 41 12.34 -2.63 14.75
C ALA A 41 13.06 -3.97 15.01
N ARG A 42 12.42 -5.11 14.67
CA ARG A 42 13.02 -6.46 14.82
C ARG A 42 14.30 -6.66 14.00
N LEU A 43 14.48 -5.90 12.92
CA LEU A 43 15.67 -5.92 12.05
C LEU A 43 16.56 -4.69 12.23
N GLY A 44 16.39 -3.93 13.33
CA GLY A 44 17.20 -2.77 13.67
C GLY A 44 16.73 -1.45 13.03
N SER A 45 15.63 -1.45 12.29
CA SER A 45 15.02 -0.23 11.74
C SER A 45 13.93 0.27 12.68
N ASP A 46 14.33 0.76 13.86
CA ASP A 46 13.44 1.12 14.97
C ASP A 46 13.18 2.62 15.11
N GLY A 47 13.88 3.47 14.33
CA GLY A 47 13.71 4.92 14.34
C GLY A 47 14.18 5.61 15.62
N VAL A 48 14.85 4.92 16.54
CA VAL A 48 15.29 5.47 17.83
C VAL A 48 16.23 6.68 17.66
N TRP A 49 16.96 6.74 16.56
CA TRP A 49 17.84 7.86 16.19
C TRP A 49 17.12 9.21 16.05
N VAL A 50 15.81 9.20 15.78
CA VAL A 50 14.99 10.43 15.69
C VAL A 50 15.06 11.21 17.00
N ASN A 51 14.97 10.50 18.13
CA ASN A 51 15.05 11.12 19.44
C ASN A 51 16.44 11.68 19.73
N TRP A 52 17.50 10.99 19.31
CA TRP A 52 18.89 11.46 19.49
C TRP A 52 19.13 12.75 18.72
N LEU A 53 18.71 12.80 17.45
CA LEU A 53 18.87 14.00 16.64
C LEU A 53 18.04 15.18 17.17
N LYS A 54 16.81 14.92 17.63
CA LYS A 54 15.98 15.95 18.26
C LYS A 54 16.61 16.50 19.53
N GLN A 55 17.18 15.64 20.38
CA GLN A 55 17.91 16.05 21.58
C GLN A 55 19.17 16.87 21.26
N ALA A 56 19.80 16.60 20.12
CA ALA A 56 20.92 17.39 19.62
C ALA A 56 20.48 18.70 18.90
N GLY A 57 19.21 19.08 18.97
CA GLY A 57 18.69 20.30 18.36
C GLY A 57 18.45 20.23 16.85
N VAL A 58 18.55 19.04 16.23
CA VAL A 58 18.27 18.86 14.81
C VAL A 58 16.76 18.76 14.57
N LYS A 59 16.24 19.56 13.62
CA LYS A 59 14.86 19.41 13.17
C LYS A 59 14.72 18.11 12.41
N VAL A 60 13.90 17.19 12.92
CA VAL A 60 13.59 15.91 12.26
C VAL A 60 12.10 15.86 11.98
N GLU A 61 11.74 15.75 10.71
CA GLU A 61 10.36 15.54 10.28
C GLU A 61 9.86 14.17 10.71
N ALA A 62 8.54 14.05 10.93
CA ALA A 62 7.94 12.78 11.33
C ALA A 62 8.13 11.71 10.24
N LEU A 63 8.55 10.52 10.67
CA LEU A 63 8.59 9.38 9.77
C LEU A 63 7.17 9.01 9.36
N LYS A 64 6.97 8.83 8.06
CA LYS A 64 5.70 8.37 7.49
C LYS A 64 5.92 7.08 6.68
N PRO A 65 4.95 6.15 6.65
CA PRO A 65 5.01 4.98 5.79
C PRO A 65 5.20 5.40 4.32
N SER A 66 6.17 4.79 3.63
CA SER A 66 6.48 5.12 2.23
C SER A 66 5.93 4.07 1.27
N ASN A 67 6.19 2.79 1.56
CA ASN A 67 5.63 1.67 0.80
C ASN A 67 4.83 0.82 1.79
N CYS A 68 3.54 1.08 1.89
CA CYS A 68 2.68 0.40 2.85
C CYS A 68 1.41 -0.16 2.20
N GLY A 69 0.87 -1.22 2.79
CA GLY A 69 -0.49 -1.67 2.57
C GLY A 69 -1.49 -0.80 3.32
N PHE A 70 -2.76 -1.07 3.07
CA PHE A 70 -3.87 -0.35 3.73
C PHE A 70 -4.92 -1.36 4.19
N ASP A 71 -5.46 -1.12 5.37
CA ASP A 71 -6.54 -1.92 5.91
C ASP A 71 -7.85 -1.63 5.19
N VAL A 72 -8.61 -2.68 4.92
CA VAL A 72 -9.97 -2.62 4.37
C VAL A 72 -10.85 -3.55 5.16
N THR A 73 -12.00 -3.05 5.58
CA THR A 73 -12.98 -3.87 6.31
C THR A 73 -13.73 -4.77 5.34
N TRP A 74 -13.16 -5.96 5.08
CA TRP A 74 -13.79 -6.98 4.24
C TRP A 74 -14.93 -7.71 4.94
N SER A 75 -15.91 -8.15 4.18
CA SER A 75 -16.84 -9.19 4.66
C SER A 75 -16.08 -10.48 5.02
N PRO A 76 -16.60 -11.30 5.95
CA PRO A 76 -16.00 -12.60 6.25
C PRO A 76 -15.80 -13.46 5.00
N HIS A 77 -16.75 -13.43 4.06
CA HIS A 77 -16.65 -14.18 2.82
C HIS A 77 -15.47 -13.78 1.95
N LEU A 78 -15.24 -12.48 1.74
CA LEU A 78 -14.12 -12.00 0.93
C LEU A 78 -12.79 -12.30 1.61
N ARG A 79 -12.69 -12.04 2.90
CA ARG A 79 -11.50 -12.26 3.71
C ARG A 79 -11.06 -13.73 3.74
N GLU A 80 -11.99 -14.67 3.90
CA GLU A 80 -11.67 -16.10 3.97
C GLU A 80 -11.35 -16.69 2.61
N ARG A 81 -12.03 -16.22 1.56
CA ARG A 81 -11.94 -16.85 0.24
C ARG A 81 -10.82 -16.31 -0.62
N PHE A 82 -10.45 -15.04 -0.45
CA PHE A 82 -9.55 -14.35 -1.37
C PHE A 82 -8.27 -13.83 -0.71
N ASP A 83 -7.98 -14.23 0.52
CA ASP A 83 -6.71 -13.94 1.18
C ASP A 83 -5.52 -14.42 0.34
N GLY A 84 -4.55 -13.53 0.13
CA GLY A 84 -3.36 -13.80 -0.69
C GLY A 84 -3.61 -13.82 -2.20
N GLN A 85 -4.83 -13.51 -2.67
CA GLN A 85 -5.13 -13.56 -4.10
C GLN A 85 -4.67 -12.28 -4.81
N PRO A 86 -3.90 -12.41 -5.93
CA PRO A 86 -3.48 -11.28 -6.72
C PRO A 86 -4.62 -10.75 -7.59
N LEU A 87 -4.78 -9.45 -7.62
CA LEU A 87 -5.61 -8.72 -8.56
C LEU A 87 -4.71 -8.17 -9.69
N LYS A 88 -4.73 -8.85 -10.82
CA LYS A 88 -3.84 -8.55 -11.97
C LYS A 88 -4.52 -7.73 -13.04
N SER A 89 -3.71 -6.96 -13.79
CA SER A 89 -4.16 -6.18 -14.94
C SER A 89 -5.36 -5.31 -14.57
N VAL A 90 -5.15 -4.39 -13.64
CA VAL A 90 -6.13 -3.40 -13.21
C VAL A 90 -5.51 -2.01 -13.27
N VAL A 91 -6.34 -0.98 -13.41
CA VAL A 91 -5.92 0.41 -13.23
C VAL A 91 -6.48 0.92 -11.92
N LEU A 92 -5.60 1.49 -11.10
CA LEU A 92 -5.96 2.16 -9.86
C LEU A 92 -5.89 3.67 -10.08
N SER A 93 -6.96 4.36 -9.69
CA SER A 93 -7.06 5.82 -9.74
C SER A 93 -7.37 6.39 -8.35
N PHE A 94 -6.65 7.44 -7.98
CA PHE A 94 -6.89 8.20 -6.77
C PHE A 94 -6.37 9.64 -6.93
N GLY A 95 -7.27 10.62 -7.00
CA GLY A 95 -6.88 12.01 -7.29
C GLY A 95 -6.15 12.10 -8.64
N SER A 96 -4.92 12.59 -8.62
CA SER A 96 -4.06 12.64 -9.81
C SER A 96 -3.28 11.35 -10.09
N PHE A 97 -3.29 10.39 -9.17
CA PHE A 97 -2.64 9.10 -9.36
C PHE A 97 -3.49 8.23 -10.27
N HIS A 98 -2.86 7.69 -11.33
CA HIS A 98 -3.51 6.79 -12.27
C HIS A 98 -2.46 5.84 -12.84
N GLN A 99 -2.54 4.56 -12.49
CA GLN A 99 -1.53 3.59 -12.88
C GLN A 99 -2.11 2.20 -13.07
N GLN A 100 -1.67 1.52 -14.12
CA GLN A 100 -1.94 0.10 -14.33
C GLN A 100 -0.93 -0.76 -13.58
N GLY A 101 -1.40 -1.88 -13.04
CA GLY A 101 -0.55 -2.81 -12.30
C GLY A 101 -1.30 -3.97 -11.68
N GLU A 102 -0.73 -4.47 -10.61
CA GLU A 102 -1.32 -5.54 -9.81
C GLU A 102 -1.10 -5.28 -8.32
N PHE A 103 -1.99 -5.83 -7.50
CA PHE A 103 -1.85 -5.83 -6.05
C PHE A 103 -2.45 -7.11 -5.46
N ILE A 104 -2.31 -7.31 -4.17
CA ILE A 104 -2.76 -8.50 -3.46
C ILE A 104 -3.86 -8.11 -2.48
N VAL A 105 -4.96 -8.86 -2.48
CA VAL A 105 -5.98 -8.81 -1.43
C VAL A 105 -5.50 -9.69 -0.28
N THR A 106 -5.43 -9.14 0.92
CA THR A 106 -5.06 -9.84 2.15
C THR A 106 -6.24 -9.91 3.11
N LYS A 107 -6.12 -10.64 4.18
CA LYS A 107 -7.16 -10.71 5.24
C LYS A 107 -7.53 -9.35 5.79
N GLU A 108 -6.54 -8.48 5.94
CA GLU A 108 -6.70 -7.19 6.61
C GLU A 108 -6.86 -6.03 5.62
N GLY A 109 -6.64 -6.27 4.31
CA GLY A 109 -6.76 -5.19 3.33
C GLY A 109 -6.09 -5.45 2.00
N VAL A 110 -5.25 -4.51 1.56
CA VAL A 110 -4.57 -4.55 0.25
C VAL A 110 -3.09 -4.22 0.38
N GLU A 111 -2.25 -4.90 -0.40
CA GLU A 111 -0.81 -4.66 -0.46
C GLU A 111 -0.24 -4.95 -1.86
N GLY A 112 1.03 -4.69 -2.08
CA GLY A 112 1.72 -4.97 -3.34
C GLY A 112 2.10 -3.74 -4.13
N SER A 113 2.79 -3.93 -5.25
CA SER A 113 3.50 -2.86 -5.96
C SER A 113 2.62 -1.67 -6.37
N LEU A 114 1.41 -1.93 -6.86
CA LEU A 114 0.48 -0.87 -7.26
C LEU A 114 -0.03 -0.05 -6.06
N ILE A 115 -0.31 -0.72 -4.94
CA ILE A 115 -0.71 -0.09 -3.68
C ILE A 115 0.47 0.72 -3.09
N TYR A 116 1.69 0.17 -3.15
CA TYR A 116 2.88 0.87 -2.68
C TYR A 116 3.18 2.13 -3.48
N ALA A 117 2.97 2.09 -4.80
CA ALA A 117 3.10 3.28 -5.65
C ALA A 117 2.09 4.38 -5.29
N ALA A 118 0.89 4.00 -4.84
CA ALA A 118 -0.16 4.92 -4.41
C ALA A 118 -0.06 5.31 -2.91
N SER A 119 0.93 4.79 -2.16
CA SER A 119 0.96 4.92 -0.69
C SER A 119 0.95 6.36 -0.20
N ALA A 120 1.70 7.25 -0.82
CA ALA A 120 1.79 8.63 -0.35
C ALA A 120 0.44 9.37 -0.42
N PRO A 121 -0.24 9.45 -1.58
CA PRO A 121 -1.53 10.13 -1.66
C PRO A 121 -2.63 9.46 -0.83
N LEU A 122 -2.66 8.11 -0.77
CA LEU A 122 -3.65 7.39 0.05
C LEU A 122 -3.43 7.64 1.55
N ARG A 123 -2.19 7.53 2.03
CA ARG A 123 -1.82 7.81 3.42
C ARG A 123 -2.21 9.25 3.83
N ASP A 124 -1.84 10.23 3.01
CA ASP A 124 -2.11 11.63 3.31
C ASP A 124 -3.62 11.92 3.33
N ALA A 125 -4.39 11.29 2.46
CA ALA A 125 -5.86 11.39 2.49
C ALA A 125 -6.47 10.72 3.72
N ILE A 126 -5.96 9.56 4.14
CA ILE A 126 -6.42 8.87 5.36
C ILE A 126 -6.05 9.70 6.60
N GLU A 127 -4.85 10.28 6.66
CA GLU A 127 -4.44 11.17 7.75
C GLU A 127 -5.36 12.39 7.87
N ALA A 128 -5.79 12.95 6.73
CA ALA A 128 -6.65 14.12 6.71
C ALA A 128 -8.13 13.82 6.97
N ASN A 129 -8.64 12.68 6.47
CA ASN A 129 -10.09 12.40 6.39
C ASN A 129 -10.52 11.11 7.10
N GLY A 130 -9.59 10.36 7.69
CA GLY A 130 -9.83 9.06 8.33
C GLY A 130 -10.03 7.89 7.34
N LYS A 131 -10.19 8.17 6.06
CA LYS A 131 -10.36 7.18 4.99
C LYS A 131 -9.93 7.70 3.64
N ALA A 132 -9.62 6.79 2.71
CA ALA A 132 -9.48 7.07 1.28
C ALA A 132 -10.38 6.10 0.48
N VAL A 133 -10.97 6.58 -0.61
CA VAL A 133 -11.74 5.76 -1.54
C VAL A 133 -11.04 5.81 -2.88
N LEU A 134 -10.52 4.68 -3.32
CA LEU A 134 -9.88 4.54 -4.62
C LEU A 134 -10.88 3.98 -5.66
N GLU A 135 -10.64 4.30 -6.91
CA GLU A 135 -11.34 3.73 -8.06
C GLU A 135 -10.48 2.64 -8.70
N LEU A 136 -11.13 1.56 -9.13
CA LEU A 136 -10.46 0.39 -9.67
C LEU A 136 -11.12 -0.04 -10.97
N ASP A 137 -10.45 0.21 -12.10
CA ASP A 137 -10.83 -0.41 -13.36
C ASP A 137 -10.26 -1.83 -13.44
N MET A 138 -11.15 -2.80 -13.47
CA MET A 138 -10.81 -4.22 -13.49
C MET A 138 -10.67 -4.79 -14.91
N THR A 139 -10.97 -4.00 -15.93
CA THR A 139 -10.94 -4.40 -17.35
C THR A 139 -10.33 -3.32 -18.27
N PRO A 140 -9.15 -2.77 -17.95
CA PRO A 140 -8.60 -1.57 -18.60
C PRO A 140 -8.35 -1.72 -20.12
N ASP A 141 -8.31 -2.95 -20.60
CA ASP A 141 -8.13 -3.23 -22.03
C ASP A 141 -9.45 -3.23 -22.83
N ARG A 142 -10.58 -2.86 -22.18
CA ARG A 142 -11.91 -2.87 -22.81
C ARG A 142 -12.57 -1.51 -22.68
N SER A 143 -13.24 -1.07 -23.77
CA SER A 143 -14.02 0.16 -23.70
C SER A 143 -15.34 -0.05 -22.93
N HIS A 144 -15.85 1.02 -22.38
CA HIS A 144 -17.14 1.02 -21.68
C HIS A 144 -18.27 0.51 -22.60
N GLU A 145 -18.31 0.96 -23.85
CA GLU A 145 -19.33 0.55 -24.84
C GLU A 145 -19.25 -0.95 -25.13
N TRP A 146 -18.04 -1.50 -25.24
CA TRP A 146 -17.85 -2.94 -25.41
C TRP A 146 -18.35 -3.73 -24.21
N LEU A 147 -18.10 -3.24 -23.00
CA LEU A 147 -18.58 -3.87 -21.76
C LEU A 147 -20.11 -3.83 -21.68
N VAL A 148 -20.73 -2.68 -21.93
CA VAL A 148 -22.19 -2.52 -21.93
C VAL A 148 -22.83 -3.46 -22.95
N GLU A 149 -22.37 -3.49 -24.20
CA GLU A 149 -22.88 -4.40 -25.23
C GLU A 149 -22.85 -5.87 -24.77
N ARG A 150 -21.74 -6.28 -24.17
CA ARG A 150 -21.53 -7.67 -23.72
C ARG A 150 -22.38 -8.03 -22.50
N LEU A 151 -22.42 -7.15 -21.53
CA LEU A 151 -23.15 -7.36 -20.28
C LEU A 151 -24.69 -7.26 -20.47
N SER A 152 -25.15 -6.56 -21.50
CA SER A 152 -26.58 -6.51 -21.87
C SER A 152 -27.10 -7.81 -22.46
N LYS A 153 -26.24 -8.76 -22.83
CA LYS A 153 -26.67 -10.06 -23.36
C LYS A 153 -27.40 -10.86 -22.28
N PRO A 154 -28.52 -11.51 -22.62
CA PRO A 154 -29.29 -12.28 -21.66
C PRO A 154 -28.44 -13.33 -20.92
N ARG A 155 -28.49 -13.31 -19.61
CA ARG A 155 -27.78 -14.25 -18.74
C ARG A 155 -28.31 -15.67 -18.87
N GLY A 156 -29.59 -15.82 -19.15
CA GLY A 156 -30.28 -17.11 -19.10
C GLY A 156 -30.28 -17.71 -17.70
N SER A 157 -30.07 -19.01 -17.59
CA SER A 157 -30.03 -19.74 -16.32
C SER A 157 -28.66 -19.68 -15.60
N ARG A 158 -27.67 -18.98 -16.14
CA ARG A 158 -26.32 -18.88 -15.55
C ARG A 158 -26.31 -18.08 -14.25
N SER A 159 -25.42 -18.42 -13.33
CA SER A 159 -25.12 -17.54 -12.20
C SER A 159 -24.48 -16.23 -12.68
N MET A 160 -24.54 -15.18 -11.89
CA MET A 160 -23.90 -13.90 -12.24
C MET A 160 -22.39 -14.06 -12.46
N SER A 161 -21.71 -14.75 -11.57
CA SER A 161 -20.26 -15.01 -11.72
C SER A 161 -19.93 -15.74 -13.02
N SER A 162 -20.72 -16.76 -13.40
CA SER A 162 -20.53 -17.48 -14.68
C SER A 162 -20.88 -16.61 -15.90
N HIS A 163 -21.82 -15.68 -15.75
CA HIS A 163 -22.14 -14.71 -16.82
C HIS A 163 -20.99 -13.73 -17.02
N LEU A 164 -20.47 -13.13 -15.96
CA LEU A 164 -19.34 -12.20 -16.00
C LEU A 164 -18.07 -12.86 -16.57
N GLU A 165 -17.76 -14.07 -16.12
CA GLU A 165 -16.61 -14.82 -16.65
C GLU A 165 -16.71 -15.09 -18.15
N LYS A 166 -17.87 -15.54 -18.62
CA LYS A 166 -18.06 -15.90 -20.05
C LYS A 166 -18.22 -14.70 -20.97
N THR A 167 -18.77 -13.60 -20.50
CA THR A 167 -19.04 -12.42 -21.30
C THR A 167 -17.91 -11.43 -21.37
N VAL A 168 -17.28 -11.14 -20.23
CA VAL A 168 -16.26 -10.09 -20.10
C VAL A 168 -14.96 -10.58 -19.47
N GLY A 169 -14.85 -11.87 -19.12
CA GLY A 169 -13.64 -12.47 -18.55
C GLY A 169 -13.40 -12.16 -17.09
N LEU A 170 -14.34 -11.55 -16.37
CA LEU A 170 -14.23 -11.28 -14.94
C LEU A 170 -14.48 -12.54 -14.12
N LYS A 171 -13.52 -12.94 -13.29
CA LYS A 171 -13.59 -14.12 -12.44
C LYS A 171 -12.81 -13.95 -11.12
N GLY A 172 -12.97 -14.91 -10.24
CA GLY A 172 -12.20 -14.99 -8.99
C GLY A 172 -12.38 -13.74 -8.13
N VAL A 173 -11.28 -13.19 -7.64
CA VAL A 173 -11.26 -12.04 -6.73
C VAL A 173 -11.90 -10.79 -7.35
N LYS A 174 -11.82 -10.58 -8.68
CA LYS A 174 -12.49 -9.47 -9.36
C LYS A 174 -14.01 -9.51 -9.17
N VAL A 175 -14.60 -10.69 -9.33
CA VAL A 175 -16.04 -10.89 -9.06
C VAL A 175 -16.34 -10.80 -7.57
N GLY A 176 -15.43 -11.28 -6.71
CA GLY A 176 -15.54 -11.10 -5.26
C GLY A 176 -15.67 -9.64 -4.86
N LEU A 177 -14.83 -8.77 -5.39
CA LEU A 177 -14.86 -7.33 -5.13
C LEU A 177 -16.15 -6.66 -5.65
N LEU A 178 -16.65 -7.06 -6.81
CA LEU A 178 -17.95 -6.58 -7.27
C LEU A 178 -19.07 -6.94 -6.27
N HIS A 179 -19.08 -8.17 -5.75
CA HIS A 179 -20.06 -8.58 -4.74
C HIS A 179 -19.88 -7.88 -3.39
N GLU A 180 -18.65 -7.46 -3.07
CA GLU A 180 -18.36 -6.74 -1.84
C GLU A 180 -18.88 -5.31 -1.84
N PHE A 181 -18.70 -4.61 -2.96
CA PHE A 181 -18.96 -3.18 -3.04
C PHE A 181 -20.19 -2.77 -3.84
N MET A 182 -20.69 -3.65 -4.70
CA MET A 182 -21.85 -3.34 -5.53
C MET A 182 -23.14 -3.89 -4.90
N PRO A 183 -24.19 -3.05 -4.73
CA PRO A 183 -25.51 -3.51 -4.29
C PRO A 183 -26.08 -4.58 -5.23
N LYS A 184 -26.76 -5.59 -4.69
CA LYS A 184 -27.28 -6.72 -5.47
C LYS A 184 -28.24 -6.29 -6.59
N GLU A 185 -29.02 -5.25 -6.38
CA GLU A 185 -29.93 -4.66 -7.35
C GLU A 185 -29.24 -4.02 -8.57
N GLU A 186 -27.97 -3.65 -8.41
CA GLU A 186 -27.17 -3.07 -9.48
C GLU A 186 -26.61 -4.14 -10.45
N PHE A 187 -26.48 -5.39 -10.00
CA PHE A 187 -25.97 -6.49 -10.84
C PHE A 187 -26.82 -6.80 -12.08
N SER A 188 -28.07 -6.34 -12.15
CA SER A 188 -28.92 -6.49 -13.33
C SER A 188 -28.72 -5.40 -14.39
N LYS A 189 -27.98 -4.35 -14.04
CA LYS A 189 -27.80 -3.16 -14.89
C LYS A 189 -26.43 -3.21 -15.56
N ALA A 190 -26.40 -3.50 -16.87
CA ALA A 190 -25.16 -3.63 -17.64
C ALA A 190 -24.26 -2.38 -17.55
N GLU A 191 -24.85 -1.20 -17.59
CA GLU A 191 -24.15 0.09 -17.49
C GLU A 191 -23.46 0.27 -16.14
N ARG A 192 -24.08 -0.21 -15.05
CA ARG A 192 -23.47 -0.15 -13.70
C ARG A 192 -22.37 -1.17 -13.50
N LEU A 193 -22.45 -2.31 -14.17
CA LEU A 193 -21.38 -3.32 -14.18
C LEU A 193 -20.20 -2.93 -15.07
N ALA A 194 -20.42 -2.05 -16.04
CA ALA A 194 -19.41 -1.58 -16.98
C ALA A 194 -18.68 -0.32 -16.47
N ALA A 195 -19.28 0.42 -15.53
CA ALA A 195 -18.70 1.59 -14.89
C ALA A 195 -17.71 1.21 -13.81
#